data_fcc15fca987a827c6527c722ed54e4ef
#
_entry.id   fcc15fca987a827c6527c722ed54e4ef
#
_cell.length_a   1.000
_cell.length_b   1.000
_cell.length_c   1.000
_cell.angle_alpha   90.00
_cell.angle_beta   90.00
_cell.angle_gamma   90.00
#
_symmetry.space_group_name_H-M   'P 1'
#
loop_
_entity.id
_entity.type
_entity.pdbx_description
1 polymer ?
#
loop_
_entity_poly.entity_id
_entity_poly.type
_entity_poly.pdbx_seq_one_letter_code
_entity_poly.pdbx_strand_id
1 'polypeptide(L)'
;MEKIWLKNYPNDIPAEVDVHAFASLKHVLQRSCERFADLPAYGNMGESISYTQLDRLSRDFAAYLQKSLGLRRGDRVAIMMPNLLQYPVALFGVLRAGMVVVNVNPQYTVPELEHQLRDSGAAAILVLENFAHTLQQVLEKHPELKIRVITTQVGDMFPALKALLTNLAVKYVKKMVPAWRIADVTEFKDALRAGRGQALEDVALQHEDIAFLQYTGGTTGVAKGAVLTHGNMVANVQQLAAWIAHDLLDGKETLLCPLPLYHVYALTCSLVFMKIGAHNVLITNPRDMDAFIEELGKHRFTAMIGVNTLYRALLDAPGFARVDLHSLKIANAGGMAVQRIVAQRWKAVTGVPIVEAYGLTETSPGAISNPLSIEDWTGNIGMPIPSTQAAVLDEEGNETAIGEVGEICVRGPQVMAGYWNRPDETEKVFTSDGWLRTGDMGFMDERGHFKITDRKKDMIIVSGFKVFPNQIEDVVALHPDVEEVAAVGAHDERSGEVVKIIVVRKTLALTEQALLAHCRLHLTDYKLPKIIEFRTEPLPKTNLGKILRRELRDAPKREPQEARAAAATA
;
A
#
# COMPACT_ATOMS: atom_id res chain seq x y z
N MET A 1 13.45 2.01 26.36
CA MET A 1 13.08 0.56 26.42
C MET A 1 14.27 -0.30 26.04
N GLU A 2 14.53 -1.40 26.77
CA GLU A 2 15.54 -2.37 26.35
C GLU A 2 15.08 -3.02 25.02
N LYS A 3 15.99 -3.14 24.03
CA LYS A 3 15.69 -3.74 22.74
C LYS A 3 15.61 -5.27 22.86
N ILE A 4 14.66 -5.77 23.65
CA ILE A 4 14.53 -7.20 23.98
C ILE A 4 14.30 -8.07 22.74
N TRP A 5 13.70 -7.54 21.67
CA TRP A 5 13.50 -8.24 20.41
C TRP A 5 14.79 -8.71 19.73
N LEU A 6 15.91 -8.03 19.97
CA LEU A 6 17.21 -8.43 19.40
C LEU A 6 17.67 -9.82 19.88
N LYS A 7 17.22 -10.25 21.06
CA LYS A 7 17.49 -11.59 21.60
C LYS A 7 16.72 -12.69 20.85
N ASN A 8 15.67 -12.30 20.13
CA ASN A 8 14.76 -13.19 19.41
C ASN A 8 14.87 -13.04 17.88
N TYR A 9 15.81 -12.23 17.38
CA TYR A 9 16.09 -12.19 15.95
C TYR A 9 16.58 -13.55 15.45
N PRO A 10 16.18 -13.97 14.23
CA PRO A 10 16.87 -15.07 13.56
C PRO A 10 18.38 -14.80 13.51
N ASN A 11 19.19 -15.85 13.71
CA ASN A 11 20.64 -15.72 13.91
C ASN A 11 21.39 -15.03 12.78
N ASP A 12 20.84 -15.01 11.57
CA ASP A 12 21.40 -14.46 10.34
C ASP A 12 20.92 -13.04 10.02
N ILE A 13 19.98 -12.51 10.81
CA ILE A 13 19.49 -11.13 10.64
C ILE A 13 20.31 -10.19 11.52
N PRO A 14 21.00 -9.19 10.93
CA PRO A 14 21.80 -8.24 11.69
C PRO A 14 20.89 -7.27 12.48
N ALA A 15 21.34 -6.82 13.65
CA ALA A 15 20.64 -5.79 14.42
C ALA A 15 20.59 -4.43 13.67
N GLU A 16 21.61 -4.16 12.88
CA GLU A 16 21.78 -2.91 12.14
C GLU A 16 22.23 -3.19 10.71
N VAL A 17 21.87 -2.30 9.77
CA VAL A 17 22.31 -2.33 8.38
C VAL A 17 23.06 -1.06 8.02
N ASP A 18 23.94 -1.15 7.02
CA ASP A 18 24.60 0.03 6.46
C ASP A 18 23.59 0.83 5.61
N VAL A 19 23.03 1.86 6.20
CA VAL A 19 22.07 2.76 5.54
C VAL A 19 22.75 3.69 4.52
N HIS A 20 24.08 3.79 4.52
CA HIS A 20 24.89 4.61 3.62
C HIS A 20 25.50 3.80 2.45
N ALA A 21 25.23 2.51 2.35
CA ALA A 21 25.74 1.66 1.26
C ALA A 21 25.41 2.20 -0.15
N PHE A 22 24.34 2.98 -0.28
CA PHE A 22 23.94 3.64 -1.52
C PHE A 22 23.59 5.10 -1.23
N ALA A 23 24.12 6.01 -2.02
CA ALA A 23 23.85 7.44 -1.88
C ALA A 23 22.40 7.83 -2.22
N SER A 24 21.71 7.02 -3.05
CA SER A 24 20.35 7.30 -3.51
C SER A 24 19.71 6.05 -4.15
N LEU A 25 18.39 6.08 -4.39
CA LEU A 25 17.70 5.06 -5.20
C LEU A 25 18.22 4.97 -6.64
N LYS A 26 18.71 6.08 -7.21
CA LYS A 26 19.41 6.07 -8.50
C LYS A 26 20.63 5.14 -8.46
N HIS A 27 21.42 5.20 -7.39
CA HIS A 27 22.58 4.34 -7.21
C HIS A 27 22.17 2.87 -7.02
N VAL A 28 21.09 2.58 -6.26
CA VAL A 28 20.54 1.22 -6.16
C VAL A 28 20.17 0.67 -7.54
N LEU A 29 19.43 1.47 -8.36
CA LEU A 29 19.08 1.07 -9.72
C LEU A 29 20.33 0.77 -10.58
N GLN A 30 21.31 1.68 -10.60
CA GLN A 30 22.52 1.53 -11.41
C GLN A 30 23.26 0.25 -11.08
N ARG A 31 23.49 -0.03 -9.80
CA ARG A 31 24.14 -1.26 -9.33
C ARG A 31 23.36 -2.51 -9.69
N SER A 32 22.03 -2.46 -9.59
CA SER A 32 21.18 -3.59 -9.99
C SER A 32 21.23 -3.84 -11.50
N CYS A 33 21.17 -2.78 -12.31
CA CYS A 33 21.26 -2.89 -13.77
C CYS A 33 22.64 -3.39 -14.24
N GLU A 34 23.73 -2.98 -13.58
CA GLU A 34 25.08 -3.49 -13.84
C GLU A 34 25.20 -4.98 -13.50
N ARG A 35 24.66 -5.38 -12.35
CA ARG A 35 24.82 -6.75 -11.82
C ARG A 35 23.93 -7.77 -12.52
N PHE A 36 22.73 -7.39 -12.92
CA PHE A 36 21.67 -8.28 -13.41
C PHE A 36 21.21 -7.94 -14.85
N ALA A 37 22.10 -7.35 -15.64
CA ALA A 37 21.82 -6.73 -16.95
C ALA A 37 20.82 -7.50 -17.84
N ASP A 38 21.04 -8.80 -18.02
CA ASP A 38 20.29 -9.65 -18.96
C ASP A 38 19.03 -10.29 -18.34
N LEU A 39 18.85 -10.17 -17.02
CA LEU A 39 17.70 -10.74 -16.35
C LEU A 39 16.45 -9.88 -16.58
N PRO A 40 15.25 -10.48 -16.56
CA PRO A 40 14.00 -9.73 -16.59
C PRO A 40 13.86 -8.92 -15.29
N ALA A 41 13.61 -7.62 -15.42
CA ALA A 41 13.39 -6.72 -14.28
C ALA A 41 11.91 -6.59 -13.94
N TYR A 42 11.10 -6.27 -14.95
CA TYR A 42 9.65 -6.09 -14.80
C TYR A 42 8.90 -6.81 -15.90
N GLY A 43 7.81 -7.49 -15.52
CA GLY A 43 6.88 -8.16 -16.41
C GLY A 43 5.45 -7.64 -16.23
N ASN A 44 4.66 -7.61 -17.31
CA ASN A 44 3.25 -7.24 -17.28
C ASN A 44 2.53 -7.77 -18.51
N MET A 45 1.39 -8.44 -18.35
CA MET A 45 0.56 -8.97 -19.44
C MET A 45 1.35 -9.81 -20.48
N GLY A 46 2.29 -10.64 -19.99
CA GLY A 46 3.10 -11.53 -20.81
C GLY A 46 4.25 -10.86 -21.57
N GLU A 47 4.52 -9.56 -21.33
CA GLU A 47 5.71 -8.84 -21.82
C GLU A 47 6.64 -8.53 -20.66
N SER A 48 7.94 -8.41 -20.95
CA SER A 48 8.95 -8.10 -19.94
C SER A 48 10.00 -7.15 -20.47
N ILE A 49 10.56 -6.34 -19.56
CA ILE A 49 11.76 -5.54 -19.82
C ILE A 49 12.90 -6.07 -18.96
N SER A 50 14.10 -6.18 -19.54
CA SER A 50 15.32 -6.55 -18.80
C SER A 50 15.86 -5.37 -17.98
N TYR A 51 16.82 -5.64 -17.06
CA TYR A 51 17.50 -4.57 -16.33
C TYR A 51 18.24 -3.61 -17.28
N THR A 52 18.88 -4.12 -18.35
CA THR A 52 19.47 -3.27 -19.40
C THR A 52 18.44 -2.39 -20.10
N GLN A 53 17.26 -2.94 -20.40
CA GLN A 53 16.18 -2.15 -21.01
C GLN A 53 15.62 -1.11 -20.05
N LEU A 54 15.45 -1.46 -18.78
CA LEU A 54 15.03 -0.52 -17.73
C LEU A 54 16.04 0.63 -17.59
N ASP A 55 17.35 0.32 -17.55
CA ASP A 55 18.40 1.34 -17.49
C ASP A 55 18.31 2.31 -18.67
N ARG A 56 18.26 1.79 -19.89
CA ARG A 56 18.17 2.61 -21.10
C ARG A 56 16.91 3.46 -21.15
N LEU A 57 15.74 2.85 -20.94
CA LEU A 57 14.45 3.55 -21.06
C LEU A 57 14.28 4.62 -19.97
N SER A 58 14.69 4.33 -18.74
CA SER A 58 14.63 5.33 -17.67
C SER A 58 15.62 6.48 -17.91
N ARG A 59 16.77 6.22 -18.55
CA ARG A 59 17.72 7.26 -18.99
C ARG A 59 17.13 8.12 -20.11
N ASP A 60 16.50 7.49 -21.11
CA ASP A 60 15.85 8.22 -22.20
C ASP A 60 14.75 9.15 -21.64
N PHE A 61 13.92 8.63 -20.71
CA PHE A 61 12.89 9.46 -20.07
C PHE A 61 13.47 10.59 -19.23
N ALA A 62 14.51 10.32 -18.44
CA ALA A 62 15.21 11.36 -17.65
C ALA A 62 15.78 12.47 -18.53
N ALA A 63 16.42 12.13 -19.65
CA ALA A 63 16.95 13.10 -20.61
C ALA A 63 15.84 13.97 -21.24
N TYR A 64 14.69 13.34 -21.57
CA TYR A 64 13.53 14.10 -22.05
C TYR A 64 13.02 15.11 -21.00
N LEU A 65 12.90 14.70 -19.73
CA LEU A 65 12.47 15.60 -18.65
C LEU A 65 13.40 16.80 -18.48
N GLN A 66 14.71 16.56 -18.50
CA GLN A 66 15.71 17.63 -18.35
C GLN A 66 15.81 18.54 -19.60
N LYS A 67 15.92 17.94 -20.79
CA LYS A 67 16.29 18.68 -22.00
C LYS A 67 15.11 19.18 -22.82
N SER A 68 14.05 18.39 -22.93
CA SER A 68 12.87 18.78 -23.72
C SER A 68 11.86 19.54 -22.88
N LEU A 69 11.61 19.13 -21.64
CA LEU A 69 10.70 19.85 -20.74
C LEU A 69 11.39 20.96 -19.93
N GLY A 70 12.73 20.96 -19.86
CA GLY A 70 13.51 21.94 -19.11
C GLY A 70 13.33 21.85 -17.59
N LEU A 71 12.92 20.69 -17.09
CA LEU A 71 12.73 20.47 -15.66
C LEU A 71 14.08 20.36 -14.94
N ARG A 72 14.09 20.74 -13.67
CA ARG A 72 15.31 20.85 -12.86
C ARG A 72 15.25 19.94 -11.63
N ARG A 73 16.41 19.72 -10.99
CA ARG A 73 16.49 19.03 -9.70
C ARG A 73 15.47 19.60 -8.71
N GLY A 74 14.75 18.70 -8.06
CA GLY A 74 13.70 19.02 -7.10
C GLY A 74 12.33 19.33 -7.69
N ASP A 75 12.18 19.46 -9.03
CA ASP A 75 10.86 19.56 -9.65
C ASP A 75 10.07 18.28 -9.42
N ARG A 76 8.75 18.42 -9.23
CA ARG A 76 7.86 17.31 -8.95
C ARG A 76 7.20 16.82 -10.23
N VAL A 77 7.28 15.49 -10.45
CA VAL A 77 6.66 14.82 -11.58
C VAL A 77 5.64 13.80 -11.06
N ALA A 78 4.39 14.04 -11.39
CA ALA A 78 3.29 13.16 -11.00
C ALA A 78 3.22 11.92 -11.91
N ILE A 79 2.96 10.73 -11.35
CA ILE A 79 2.75 9.49 -12.09
C ILE A 79 1.37 8.96 -11.72
N MET A 80 0.44 8.95 -12.69
CA MET A 80 -0.97 8.57 -12.50
C MET A 80 -1.33 7.38 -13.41
N MET A 81 -1.02 6.19 -12.96
CA MET A 81 -1.35 4.94 -13.67
C MET A 81 -1.38 3.74 -12.71
N PRO A 82 -2.07 2.65 -13.06
CA PRO A 82 -1.94 1.36 -12.38
C PRO A 82 -0.59 0.69 -12.69
N ASN A 83 -0.44 -0.55 -12.27
CA ASN A 83 0.74 -1.37 -12.55
C ASN A 83 0.87 -1.65 -14.06
N LEU A 84 1.82 -0.99 -14.69
CA LEU A 84 2.19 -1.12 -16.11
C LEU A 84 3.71 -1.03 -16.24
N LEU A 85 4.29 -1.52 -17.35
CA LEU A 85 5.74 -1.43 -17.60
C LEU A 85 6.26 0.01 -17.69
N GLN A 86 5.40 0.96 -18.03
CA GLN A 86 5.74 2.39 -18.06
C GLN A 86 6.04 2.94 -16.67
N TYR A 87 5.41 2.38 -15.62
CA TYR A 87 5.56 2.89 -14.27
C TYR A 87 7.02 2.83 -13.78
N PRO A 88 7.72 1.68 -13.76
CA PRO A 88 9.13 1.64 -13.33
C PRO A 88 10.05 2.47 -14.22
N VAL A 89 9.80 2.53 -15.53
CA VAL A 89 10.58 3.39 -16.44
C VAL A 89 10.44 4.86 -16.07
N ALA A 90 9.22 5.32 -15.83
CA ALA A 90 8.95 6.70 -15.43
C ALA A 90 9.50 7.02 -14.04
N LEU A 91 9.24 6.14 -13.06
CA LEU A 91 9.76 6.24 -11.70
C LEU A 91 11.26 6.49 -11.68
N PHE A 92 12.02 5.59 -12.29
CA PHE A 92 13.46 5.71 -12.31
C PHE A 92 13.97 6.82 -13.22
N GLY A 93 13.24 7.19 -14.28
CA GLY A 93 13.54 8.35 -15.10
C GLY A 93 13.47 9.64 -14.32
N VAL A 94 12.41 9.84 -13.51
CA VAL A 94 12.25 11.00 -12.62
C VAL A 94 13.36 11.07 -11.59
N LEU A 95 13.64 9.95 -10.88
CA LEU A 95 14.67 9.89 -9.86
C LEU A 95 16.07 10.13 -10.44
N ARG A 96 16.38 9.59 -11.63
CA ARG A 96 17.68 9.79 -12.32
C ARG A 96 17.90 11.25 -12.72
N ALA A 97 16.82 11.91 -13.08
CA ALA A 97 16.87 13.34 -13.45
C ALA A 97 17.05 14.26 -12.21
N GLY A 98 17.06 13.70 -11.01
CA GLY A 98 17.16 14.47 -9.77
C GLY A 98 15.83 15.12 -9.37
N MET A 99 14.73 14.62 -9.86
CA MET A 99 13.38 15.13 -9.63
C MET A 99 12.63 14.29 -8.59
N VAL A 100 11.53 14.82 -8.09
CA VAL A 100 10.69 14.20 -7.05
C VAL A 100 9.50 13.49 -7.69
N VAL A 101 9.29 12.24 -7.35
CA VAL A 101 8.12 11.47 -7.79
C VAL A 101 6.92 11.81 -6.90
N VAL A 102 5.78 12.15 -7.53
CA VAL A 102 4.49 12.30 -6.86
C VAL A 102 3.60 11.14 -7.33
N ASN A 103 3.43 10.15 -6.48
CA ASN A 103 2.56 9.02 -6.80
C ASN A 103 1.09 9.40 -6.67
N VAL A 104 0.33 9.21 -7.76
CA VAL A 104 -1.08 9.59 -7.84
C VAL A 104 -1.95 8.35 -8.00
N ASN A 105 -2.94 8.20 -7.14
CA ASN A 105 -3.95 7.17 -7.32
C ASN A 105 -4.80 7.48 -8.57
N PRO A 106 -4.80 6.61 -9.60
CA PRO A 106 -5.52 6.86 -10.84
C PRO A 106 -7.05 6.90 -10.67
N GLN A 107 -7.56 6.42 -9.54
CA GLN A 107 -8.99 6.44 -9.23
C GLN A 107 -9.43 7.68 -8.42
N TYR A 108 -8.55 8.65 -8.24
CA TYR A 108 -8.92 9.90 -7.58
C TYR A 108 -10.04 10.63 -8.33
N THR A 109 -10.94 11.20 -7.56
CA THR A 109 -11.92 12.16 -8.05
C THR A 109 -11.26 13.47 -8.46
N VAL A 110 -11.98 14.30 -9.19
CA VAL A 110 -11.47 15.63 -9.61
C VAL A 110 -10.97 16.48 -8.42
N PRO A 111 -11.72 16.61 -7.30
CA PRO A 111 -11.23 17.36 -6.15
C PRO A 111 -9.97 16.78 -5.49
N GLU A 112 -9.85 15.45 -5.42
CA GLU A 112 -8.67 14.80 -4.83
C GLU A 112 -7.43 15.00 -5.71
N LEU A 113 -7.58 14.85 -7.03
CA LEU A 113 -6.50 15.08 -7.97
C LEU A 113 -6.09 16.57 -7.99
N GLU A 114 -7.06 17.48 -8.00
CA GLU A 114 -6.84 18.92 -7.88
C GLU A 114 -5.99 19.25 -6.66
N HIS A 115 -6.44 18.77 -5.49
CA HIS A 115 -5.72 18.99 -4.25
C HIS A 115 -4.27 18.53 -4.33
N GLN A 116 -4.05 17.29 -4.79
CA GLN A 116 -2.70 16.72 -4.84
C GLN A 116 -1.78 17.46 -5.82
N LEU A 117 -2.26 17.82 -7.00
CA LEU A 117 -1.47 18.54 -8.00
C LEU A 117 -1.09 19.96 -7.53
N ARG A 118 -2.01 20.65 -6.86
CA ARG A 118 -1.78 21.99 -6.29
C ARG A 118 -0.82 21.94 -5.11
N ASP A 119 -1.06 21.06 -4.15
CA ASP A 119 -0.26 20.96 -2.93
C ASP A 119 1.17 20.50 -3.24
N SER A 120 1.34 19.50 -4.12
CA SER A 120 2.67 19.05 -4.55
C SER A 120 3.40 20.07 -5.45
N GLY A 121 2.67 20.93 -6.12
CA GLY A 121 3.22 21.82 -7.15
C GLY A 121 3.88 21.04 -8.29
N ALA A 122 3.23 19.97 -8.77
CA ALA A 122 3.73 19.13 -9.85
C ALA A 122 3.97 19.94 -11.13
N ALA A 123 5.17 19.90 -11.68
CA ALA A 123 5.55 20.58 -12.92
C ALA A 123 5.18 19.77 -14.17
N ALA A 124 5.12 18.44 -14.04
CA ALA A 124 4.69 17.54 -15.10
C ALA A 124 3.86 16.37 -14.51
N ILE A 125 3.04 15.75 -15.36
CA ILE A 125 2.30 14.54 -15.05
C ILE A 125 2.40 13.55 -16.20
N LEU A 126 2.72 12.29 -15.86
CA LEU A 126 2.53 11.15 -16.75
C LEU A 126 1.23 10.44 -16.35
N VAL A 127 0.26 10.43 -17.26
CA VAL A 127 -1.07 9.87 -17.02
C VAL A 127 -1.43 8.80 -18.03
N LEU A 128 -2.01 7.69 -17.57
CA LEU A 128 -2.65 6.72 -18.46
C LEU A 128 -3.92 7.34 -19.08
N GLU A 129 -4.12 7.23 -20.40
CA GLU A 129 -5.22 7.90 -21.13
C GLU A 129 -6.62 7.58 -20.55
N ASN A 130 -6.77 6.44 -19.89
CA ASN A 130 -8.00 6.04 -19.19
C ASN A 130 -8.45 7.06 -18.13
N PHE A 131 -7.51 7.83 -17.60
CA PHE A 131 -7.73 8.80 -16.51
C PHE A 131 -7.50 10.25 -16.96
N ALA A 132 -7.16 10.46 -18.25
CA ALA A 132 -6.91 11.79 -18.80
C ALA A 132 -8.14 12.71 -18.74
N HIS A 133 -9.35 12.14 -18.79
CA HIS A 133 -10.60 12.90 -18.61
C HIS A 133 -10.68 13.59 -17.25
N THR A 134 -10.32 12.89 -16.16
CA THR A 134 -10.28 13.47 -14.81
C THR A 134 -9.24 14.59 -14.72
N LEU A 135 -8.07 14.39 -15.33
CA LEU A 135 -7.03 15.43 -15.40
C LEU A 135 -7.51 16.64 -16.20
N GLN A 136 -8.18 16.43 -17.35
CA GLN A 136 -8.75 17.51 -18.15
C GLN A 136 -9.67 18.39 -17.31
N GLN A 137 -10.59 17.81 -16.54
CA GLN A 137 -11.51 18.57 -15.68
C GLN A 137 -10.77 19.42 -14.63
N VAL A 138 -9.67 18.92 -14.08
CA VAL A 138 -8.82 19.70 -13.17
C VAL A 138 -8.17 20.88 -13.90
N LEU A 139 -7.58 20.65 -15.08
CA LEU A 139 -6.88 21.69 -15.83
C LEU A 139 -7.83 22.76 -16.40
N GLU A 140 -9.05 22.39 -16.80
CA GLU A 140 -10.08 23.33 -17.23
C GLU A 140 -10.56 24.23 -16.10
N LYS A 141 -10.69 23.66 -14.90
CA LYS A 141 -11.09 24.39 -13.70
C LYS A 141 -9.98 25.30 -13.16
N HIS A 142 -8.72 24.90 -13.37
CA HIS A 142 -7.51 25.54 -12.85
C HIS A 142 -6.48 25.82 -13.96
N PRO A 143 -6.78 26.77 -14.88
CA PRO A 143 -5.86 27.10 -16.01
C PRO A 143 -4.53 27.72 -15.55
N GLU A 144 -4.44 28.15 -14.29
CA GLU A 144 -3.19 28.59 -13.67
C GLU A 144 -2.19 27.46 -13.42
N LEU A 145 -2.65 26.19 -13.38
CA LEU A 145 -1.80 25.02 -13.24
C LEU A 145 -1.08 24.73 -14.57
N LYS A 146 0.13 25.26 -14.72
CA LYS A 146 0.97 25.06 -15.90
C LYS A 146 1.70 23.71 -15.85
N ILE A 147 0.96 22.60 -15.88
CA ILE A 147 1.51 21.25 -15.80
C ILE A 147 1.77 20.73 -17.20
N ARG A 148 2.99 20.22 -17.46
CA ARG A 148 3.32 19.50 -18.70
C ARG A 148 2.68 18.11 -18.68
N VAL A 149 1.87 17.80 -19.70
CA VAL A 149 1.13 16.54 -19.72
C VAL A 149 1.79 15.55 -20.67
N ILE A 150 2.09 14.38 -20.14
CA ILE A 150 2.57 13.21 -20.89
C ILE A 150 1.50 12.13 -20.74
N THR A 151 1.06 11.56 -21.84
CA THR A 151 0.06 10.47 -21.84
C THR A 151 0.69 9.16 -22.26
N THR A 152 0.15 8.07 -21.76
CA THR A 152 0.51 6.71 -22.20
C THR A 152 -0.73 5.85 -22.37
N GLN A 153 -0.63 4.80 -23.19
CA GLN A 153 -1.64 3.77 -23.38
C GLN A 153 -1.17 2.45 -22.79
N VAL A 154 -2.11 1.56 -22.44
CA VAL A 154 -1.79 0.28 -21.77
C VAL A 154 -0.71 -0.51 -22.51
N GLY A 155 -0.80 -0.60 -23.83
CA GLY A 155 0.11 -1.41 -24.66
C GLY A 155 1.39 -0.70 -25.11
N ASP A 156 1.68 0.54 -24.68
CA ASP A 156 2.78 1.33 -25.25
C ASP A 156 4.17 0.71 -25.12
N MET A 157 4.36 -0.16 -24.13
CA MET A 157 5.62 -0.88 -23.91
C MET A 157 5.64 -2.29 -24.52
N PHE A 158 4.59 -2.68 -25.27
CA PHE A 158 4.48 -3.98 -25.92
C PHE A 158 5.04 -3.95 -27.35
N PRO A 159 5.34 -5.12 -27.97
CA PRO A 159 5.63 -5.21 -29.40
C PRO A 159 4.51 -4.58 -30.25
N ALA A 160 4.86 -3.97 -31.38
CA ALA A 160 4.00 -3.08 -32.14
C ALA A 160 2.57 -3.63 -32.44
N LEU A 161 2.48 -4.90 -32.86
CA LEU A 161 1.17 -5.51 -33.16
C LEU A 161 0.34 -5.71 -31.90
N LYS A 162 0.96 -6.23 -30.82
CA LYS A 162 0.29 -6.43 -29.53
C LYS A 162 -0.13 -5.09 -28.92
N ALA A 163 0.73 -4.07 -29.01
CA ALA A 163 0.43 -2.71 -28.58
C ALA A 163 -0.82 -2.17 -29.28
N LEU A 164 -0.86 -2.25 -30.62
CA LEU A 164 -2.01 -1.79 -31.42
C LEU A 164 -3.30 -2.51 -31.00
N LEU A 165 -3.26 -3.84 -30.94
CA LEU A 165 -4.45 -4.65 -30.60
C LEU A 165 -4.92 -4.37 -29.17
N THR A 166 -4.00 -4.27 -28.21
CA THR A 166 -4.32 -3.96 -26.82
C THR A 166 -4.96 -2.58 -26.69
N ASN A 167 -4.36 -1.57 -27.29
CA ASN A 167 -4.85 -0.19 -27.20
C ASN A 167 -6.22 -0.04 -27.88
N LEU A 168 -6.44 -0.67 -29.04
CA LEU A 168 -7.75 -0.71 -29.69
C LEU A 168 -8.80 -1.44 -28.84
N ALA A 169 -8.44 -2.58 -28.26
CA ALA A 169 -9.34 -3.34 -27.39
C ALA A 169 -9.74 -2.54 -26.14
N VAL A 170 -8.80 -1.88 -25.47
CA VAL A 170 -9.06 -1.05 -24.28
C VAL A 170 -9.97 0.13 -24.65
N LYS A 171 -9.71 0.80 -25.78
CA LYS A 171 -10.42 2.02 -26.15
C LYS A 171 -11.80 1.75 -26.75
N TYR A 172 -11.90 0.82 -27.69
CA TYR A 172 -13.12 0.64 -28.51
C TYR A 172 -13.96 -0.57 -28.12
N VAL A 173 -13.34 -1.67 -27.65
CA VAL A 173 -14.06 -2.88 -27.25
C VAL A 173 -14.48 -2.79 -25.79
N LYS A 174 -13.53 -2.55 -24.88
CA LYS A 174 -13.80 -2.42 -23.44
C LYS A 174 -14.33 -1.03 -23.06
N LYS A 175 -14.22 -0.04 -23.95
CA LYS A 175 -14.68 1.36 -23.75
C LYS A 175 -14.18 1.97 -22.44
N MET A 176 -12.94 1.66 -22.06
CA MET A 176 -12.34 2.09 -20.80
C MET A 176 -11.63 3.45 -20.89
N VAL A 177 -11.65 4.10 -22.04
CA VAL A 177 -11.05 5.42 -22.26
C VAL A 177 -12.17 6.42 -22.53
N PRO A 178 -12.61 7.22 -21.54
CA PRO A 178 -13.52 8.34 -21.76
C PRO A 178 -12.92 9.34 -22.75
N ALA A 179 -13.77 10.04 -23.50
CA ALA A 179 -13.29 11.10 -24.39
C ALA A 179 -12.59 12.21 -23.57
N TRP A 180 -11.44 12.64 -24.04
CA TRP A 180 -10.68 13.72 -23.44
C TRP A 180 -10.02 14.60 -24.51
N ARG A 181 -9.72 15.85 -24.13
CA ARG A 181 -9.02 16.81 -24.99
C ARG A 181 -8.18 17.73 -24.10
N ILE A 182 -6.88 17.49 -24.07
CA ILE A 182 -5.88 18.33 -23.39
C ILE A 182 -4.94 18.88 -24.47
N ALA A 183 -4.65 20.17 -24.44
CA ALA A 183 -3.70 20.78 -25.38
C ALA A 183 -2.26 20.42 -25.00
N ASP A 184 -1.36 20.46 -25.97
CA ASP A 184 0.10 20.32 -25.80
C ASP A 184 0.53 19.04 -25.04
N VAL A 185 -0.13 17.91 -25.37
CA VAL A 185 0.19 16.60 -24.82
C VAL A 185 1.33 15.94 -25.59
N THR A 186 2.27 15.33 -24.87
CA THR A 186 3.29 14.45 -25.46
C THR A 186 2.96 12.98 -25.16
N GLU A 187 3.03 12.11 -26.17
CA GLU A 187 2.93 10.68 -25.93
C GLU A 187 4.21 10.14 -25.26
N PHE A 188 4.08 9.19 -24.34
CA PHE A 188 5.23 8.61 -23.61
C PHE A 188 6.28 7.99 -24.56
N LYS A 189 5.82 7.35 -25.64
CA LYS A 189 6.72 6.82 -26.69
C LYS A 189 7.53 7.91 -27.38
N ASP A 190 6.92 9.06 -27.61
CA ASP A 190 7.60 10.20 -28.23
C ASP A 190 8.55 10.87 -27.25
N ALA A 191 8.18 10.94 -25.96
CA ALA A 191 9.07 11.38 -24.91
C ALA A 191 10.33 10.51 -24.83
N LEU A 192 10.20 9.19 -24.85
CA LEU A 192 11.34 8.25 -24.86
C LEU A 192 12.18 8.41 -26.15
N ARG A 193 11.53 8.57 -27.32
CA ARG A 193 12.23 8.79 -28.59
C ARG A 193 13.01 10.09 -28.60
N ALA A 194 12.42 11.16 -28.10
CA ALA A 194 13.07 12.46 -28.00
C ALA A 194 14.27 12.44 -27.03
N GLY A 195 14.13 11.77 -25.88
CA GLY A 195 15.21 11.65 -24.90
C GLY A 195 16.37 10.78 -25.35
N ARG A 196 16.11 9.75 -26.19
CA ARG A 196 17.14 8.80 -26.64
C ARG A 196 18.36 9.44 -27.33
N GLY A 197 18.17 10.56 -27.99
CA GLY A 197 19.24 11.30 -28.69
C GLY A 197 19.91 12.37 -27.82
N GLN A 198 19.48 12.55 -26.58
CA GLN A 198 19.91 13.63 -25.72
C GLN A 198 20.87 13.16 -24.61
N ALA A 199 21.86 14.02 -24.28
CA ALA A 199 22.77 13.75 -23.18
C ALA A 199 22.06 14.01 -21.85
N LEU A 200 21.93 12.97 -21.03
CA LEU A 200 21.46 13.10 -19.66
C LEU A 200 22.54 13.78 -18.81
N GLU A 201 22.17 14.84 -18.13
CA GLU A 201 23.03 15.43 -17.09
C GLU A 201 23.00 14.53 -15.85
N ASP A 202 24.18 14.15 -15.40
CA ASP A 202 24.31 13.38 -14.18
C ASP A 202 24.09 14.29 -12.96
N VAL A 203 23.07 13.96 -12.15
CA VAL A 203 22.74 14.72 -10.93
C VAL A 203 23.27 13.97 -9.73
N ALA A 204 24.18 14.59 -8.99
CA ALA A 204 24.64 14.06 -7.70
C ALA A 204 23.50 14.18 -6.67
N LEU A 205 22.99 13.05 -6.23
CA LEU A 205 21.92 12.96 -5.23
C LEU A 205 22.49 12.55 -3.88
N GLN A 206 21.97 13.15 -2.83
CA GLN A 206 22.32 12.88 -1.43
C GLN A 206 21.13 12.25 -0.69
N HIS A 207 21.35 11.74 0.50
CA HIS A 207 20.32 11.13 1.34
C HIS A 207 19.18 12.10 1.68
N GLU A 208 19.47 13.39 1.81
CA GLU A 208 18.54 14.45 2.17
C GLU A 208 17.63 14.88 1.01
N ASP A 209 18.03 14.56 -0.25
CA ASP A 209 17.20 14.87 -1.41
C ASP A 209 15.88 14.12 -1.35
N ILE A 210 14.79 14.83 -1.68
CA ILE A 210 13.46 14.25 -1.69
C ILE A 210 13.33 13.29 -2.88
N ALA A 211 12.99 12.05 -2.62
CA ALA A 211 12.68 11.06 -3.66
C ALA A 211 11.19 11.03 -3.99
N PHE A 212 10.34 11.10 -2.97
CA PHE A 212 8.88 11.00 -3.13
C PHE A 212 8.14 12.03 -2.29
N LEU A 213 7.04 12.53 -2.84
CA LEU A 213 5.91 13.03 -2.07
C LEU A 213 4.82 11.96 -2.13
N GLN A 214 4.69 11.22 -1.04
CA GLN A 214 3.76 10.11 -0.96
C GLN A 214 2.51 10.54 -0.19
N TYR A 215 1.41 10.74 -0.91
CA TYR A 215 0.18 11.23 -0.31
C TYR A 215 -0.55 10.11 0.44
N THR A 216 -0.92 10.41 1.68
CA THR A 216 -1.71 9.51 2.53
C THR A 216 -3.17 9.92 2.47
N GLY A 217 -4.05 8.97 2.17
CA GLY A 217 -5.48 9.16 2.38
C GLY A 217 -5.77 9.21 3.88
N GLY A 218 -5.60 10.36 4.48
CA GLY A 218 -5.89 10.56 5.90
C GLY A 218 -7.34 10.20 6.20
N THR A 219 -7.57 9.36 7.19
CA THR A 219 -8.92 9.00 7.64
C THR A 219 -9.63 10.17 8.34
N THR A 220 -8.95 11.30 8.51
CA THR A 220 -9.43 12.45 9.30
C THR A 220 -9.41 13.78 8.55
N GLY A 221 -8.94 13.84 7.30
CA GLY A 221 -8.79 15.13 6.63
C GLY A 221 -8.33 15.03 5.17
N VAL A 222 -7.89 16.16 4.66
CA VAL A 222 -7.29 16.31 3.34
C VAL A 222 -5.99 15.50 3.28
N ALA A 223 -5.73 14.80 2.17
CA ALA A 223 -4.52 14.00 1.99
C ALA A 223 -3.25 14.85 2.16
N LYS A 224 -2.27 14.34 2.91
CA LYS A 224 -0.98 14.99 3.17
C LYS A 224 0.14 14.24 2.46
N GLY A 225 1.09 14.96 1.88
CA GLY A 225 2.26 14.38 1.25
C GLY A 225 3.35 14.09 2.29
N ALA A 226 3.62 12.83 2.60
CA ALA A 226 4.79 12.45 3.39
C ALA A 226 6.05 12.66 2.53
N VAL A 227 7.02 13.37 3.07
CA VAL A 227 8.31 13.63 2.43
C VAL A 227 9.23 12.45 2.69
N LEU A 228 9.43 11.61 1.66
CA LEU A 228 10.35 10.50 1.72
C LEU A 228 11.62 10.85 0.96
N THR A 229 12.73 10.94 1.66
CA THR A 229 14.02 11.26 1.07
C THR A 229 14.65 10.00 0.43
N HIS A 230 15.69 10.20 -0.39
CA HIS A 230 16.47 9.08 -0.89
C HIS A 230 17.05 8.24 0.25
N GLY A 231 17.51 8.89 1.32
CA GLY A 231 18.03 8.23 2.51
C GLY A 231 16.99 7.35 3.21
N ASN A 232 15.76 7.85 3.42
CA ASN A 232 14.69 7.07 4.03
C ASN A 232 14.39 5.80 3.22
N MET A 233 14.24 5.95 1.91
CA MET A 233 13.91 4.83 1.01
C MET A 233 15.07 3.83 0.88
N VAL A 234 16.31 4.30 0.76
CA VAL A 234 17.50 3.45 0.73
C VAL A 234 17.63 2.66 2.03
N ALA A 235 17.45 3.32 3.18
CA ALA A 235 17.48 2.67 4.48
C ALA A 235 16.45 1.54 4.54
N ASN A 236 15.20 1.80 4.16
CA ASN A 236 14.15 0.79 4.22
C ASN A 236 14.38 -0.37 3.23
N VAL A 237 14.88 -0.08 2.03
CA VAL A 237 15.30 -1.12 1.08
C VAL A 237 16.41 -2.01 1.66
N GLN A 238 17.40 -1.43 2.35
CA GLN A 238 18.47 -2.19 3.00
C GLN A 238 17.97 -3.02 4.18
N GLN A 239 17.14 -2.45 5.04
CA GLN A 239 16.52 -3.11 6.19
C GLN A 239 15.69 -4.33 5.77
N LEU A 240 14.79 -4.14 4.80
CA LEU A 240 13.93 -5.22 4.31
C LEU A 240 14.72 -6.26 3.50
N ALA A 241 15.72 -5.86 2.71
CA ALA A 241 16.58 -6.80 2.01
C ALA A 241 17.36 -7.69 3.01
N ALA A 242 17.86 -7.12 4.11
CA ALA A 242 18.52 -7.90 5.16
C ALA A 242 17.54 -8.83 5.88
N TRP A 243 16.28 -8.39 6.09
CA TRP A 243 15.23 -9.18 6.74
C TRP A 243 14.85 -10.45 5.97
N ILE A 244 14.95 -10.44 4.63
CA ILE A 244 14.55 -11.54 3.76
C ILE A 244 15.75 -12.29 3.13
N ALA A 245 16.99 -11.88 3.43
CA ALA A 245 18.19 -12.36 2.72
C ALA A 245 18.44 -13.86 2.84
N HIS A 246 18.05 -14.48 3.96
CA HIS A 246 18.30 -15.90 4.21
C HIS A 246 17.55 -16.80 3.22
N ASP A 247 16.32 -16.44 2.85
CA ASP A 247 15.42 -17.31 2.10
C ASP A 247 15.46 -17.06 0.58
N LEU A 248 16.15 -16.00 0.14
CA LEU A 248 16.14 -15.54 -1.24
C LEU A 248 17.54 -15.54 -1.87
N LEU A 249 17.59 -15.86 -3.16
CA LEU A 249 18.80 -15.90 -3.95
C LEU A 249 18.80 -14.78 -4.99
N ASP A 250 19.88 -14.00 -5.00
CA ASP A 250 20.06 -12.91 -5.97
C ASP A 250 19.91 -13.39 -7.42
N GLY A 251 19.10 -12.71 -8.20
CA GLY A 251 18.83 -12.98 -9.61
C GLY A 251 17.97 -14.23 -9.89
N LYS A 252 17.39 -14.86 -8.87
CA LYS A 252 16.61 -16.10 -9.02
C LYS A 252 15.13 -15.94 -8.64
N GLU A 253 14.77 -14.84 -8.03
CA GLU A 253 13.44 -14.67 -7.46
C GLU A 253 12.46 -14.01 -8.43
N THR A 254 11.19 -14.31 -8.25
CA THR A 254 10.09 -13.67 -8.96
C THR A 254 9.07 -13.15 -7.94
N LEU A 255 8.90 -11.84 -7.90
CA LEU A 255 7.88 -11.20 -7.08
C LEU A 255 6.59 -11.03 -7.88
N LEU A 256 5.51 -11.59 -7.41
CA LEU A 256 4.18 -11.24 -7.89
C LEU A 256 3.68 -9.98 -7.17
N CYS A 257 3.40 -8.93 -7.94
CA CYS A 257 3.02 -7.61 -7.43
C CYS A 257 1.60 -7.22 -7.87
N PRO A 258 0.55 -7.69 -7.18
CA PRO A 258 -0.84 -7.31 -7.47
C PRO A 258 -1.24 -5.99 -6.84
N LEU A 259 -0.50 -5.52 -5.83
CA LEU A 259 -0.77 -4.25 -5.19
C LEU A 259 -0.20 -3.08 -6.01
N PRO A 260 -0.87 -1.92 -6.00
CA PRO A 260 -0.49 -0.81 -6.87
C PRO A 260 0.84 -0.16 -6.46
N LEU A 261 1.73 0.03 -7.43
CA LEU A 261 3.05 0.65 -7.22
C LEU A 261 2.97 2.13 -6.81
N TYR A 262 1.84 2.81 -7.05
CA TYR A 262 1.64 4.16 -6.51
C TYR A 262 1.43 4.17 -4.99
N HIS A 263 1.27 3.00 -4.37
CA HIS A 263 1.24 2.85 -2.91
C HIS A 263 2.62 2.39 -2.41
N VAL A 264 3.14 3.05 -1.36
CA VAL A 264 4.50 2.85 -0.87
C VAL A 264 4.82 1.40 -0.47
N TYR A 265 3.86 0.62 0.00
CA TYR A 265 4.07 -0.80 0.33
C TYR A 265 4.52 -1.61 -0.90
N ALA A 266 3.74 -1.60 -1.97
CA ALA A 266 4.10 -2.30 -3.19
C ALA A 266 5.36 -1.72 -3.84
N LEU A 267 5.51 -0.39 -3.80
CA LEU A 267 6.67 0.30 -4.32
C LEU A 267 7.96 -0.19 -3.64
N THR A 268 8.01 -0.16 -2.31
CA THR A 268 9.23 -0.56 -1.59
C THR A 268 9.51 -2.05 -1.72
N CYS A 269 8.50 -2.92 -1.66
CA CYS A 269 8.70 -4.34 -1.96
C CYS A 269 9.30 -4.53 -3.37
N SER A 270 8.77 -3.84 -4.37
CA SER A 270 9.32 -3.87 -5.74
C SER A 270 10.78 -3.38 -5.80
N LEU A 271 11.13 -2.32 -5.06
CA LEU A 271 12.51 -1.82 -4.96
C LEU A 271 13.45 -2.83 -4.28
N VAL A 272 13.00 -3.49 -3.22
CA VAL A 272 13.77 -4.56 -2.53
C VAL A 272 14.06 -5.72 -3.49
N PHE A 273 13.03 -6.19 -4.19
CA PHE A 273 13.18 -7.29 -5.14
C PHE A 273 13.99 -6.88 -6.38
N MET A 274 13.87 -5.62 -6.84
CA MET A 274 14.75 -5.08 -7.89
C MET A 274 16.22 -5.04 -7.45
N LYS A 275 16.50 -4.66 -6.20
CA LYS A 275 17.87 -4.65 -5.65
C LYS A 275 18.54 -6.01 -5.68
N ILE A 276 17.80 -7.10 -5.46
CA ILE A 276 18.32 -8.47 -5.47
C ILE A 276 18.24 -9.13 -6.86
N GLY A 277 17.91 -8.38 -7.92
CA GLY A 277 17.86 -8.89 -9.29
C GLY A 277 16.64 -9.74 -9.64
N ALA A 278 15.57 -9.63 -8.88
CA ALA A 278 14.34 -10.40 -9.11
C ALA A 278 13.52 -9.87 -10.29
N HIS A 279 12.69 -10.75 -10.85
CA HIS A 279 11.66 -10.41 -11.81
C HIS A 279 10.41 -9.93 -11.09
N ASN A 280 10.02 -8.67 -11.25
CA ASN A 280 8.79 -8.09 -10.70
C ASN A 280 7.64 -8.26 -11.69
N VAL A 281 6.72 -9.18 -11.45
CA VAL A 281 5.54 -9.41 -12.28
C VAL A 281 4.40 -8.51 -11.80
N LEU A 282 4.07 -7.51 -12.60
CA LEU A 282 3.07 -6.49 -12.29
C LEU A 282 1.67 -6.96 -12.71
N ILE A 283 0.72 -6.95 -11.78
CA ILE A 283 -0.68 -7.23 -12.08
C ILE A 283 -1.44 -5.90 -12.18
N THR A 284 -2.00 -5.62 -13.36
CA THR A 284 -2.67 -4.35 -13.64
C THR A 284 -4.02 -4.24 -12.94
N ASN A 285 -4.80 -5.32 -12.93
CA ASN A 285 -6.13 -5.36 -12.30
C ASN A 285 -6.34 -6.65 -11.50
N PRO A 286 -5.97 -6.69 -10.22
CA PRO A 286 -6.16 -7.88 -9.37
C PRO A 286 -7.62 -8.15 -8.99
N ARG A 287 -8.56 -7.27 -9.37
CA ARG A 287 -10.01 -7.46 -9.14
C ARG A 287 -10.64 -8.36 -10.20
N ASP A 288 -10.04 -8.44 -11.39
CA ASP A 288 -10.40 -9.42 -12.43
C ASP A 288 -9.75 -10.75 -12.04
N MET A 289 -10.46 -11.52 -11.21
CA MET A 289 -9.91 -12.70 -10.55
C MET A 289 -9.55 -13.80 -11.55
N ASP A 290 -10.34 -13.97 -12.61
CA ASP A 290 -10.07 -14.98 -13.63
C ASP A 290 -8.78 -14.65 -14.41
N ALA A 291 -8.63 -13.41 -14.86
CA ALA A 291 -7.42 -12.94 -15.52
C ALA A 291 -6.20 -12.97 -14.57
N PHE A 292 -6.41 -12.70 -13.28
CA PHE A 292 -5.34 -12.76 -12.29
C PHE A 292 -4.86 -14.20 -12.07
N ILE A 293 -5.77 -15.17 -11.92
CA ILE A 293 -5.41 -16.60 -11.77
C ILE A 293 -4.73 -17.13 -13.04
N GLU A 294 -5.20 -16.72 -14.22
CA GLU A 294 -4.52 -17.07 -15.48
C GLU A 294 -3.08 -16.56 -15.49
N GLU A 295 -2.85 -15.33 -15.03
CA GLU A 295 -1.50 -14.75 -14.97
C GLU A 295 -0.63 -15.47 -13.92
N LEU A 296 -1.20 -15.85 -12.76
CA LEU A 296 -0.50 -16.70 -11.77
C LEU A 296 0.02 -18.00 -12.39
N GLY A 297 -0.79 -18.65 -13.21
CA GLY A 297 -0.43 -19.91 -13.87
C GLY A 297 0.70 -19.81 -14.89
N LYS A 298 1.05 -18.59 -15.35
CA LYS A 298 2.13 -18.34 -16.32
C LYS A 298 3.51 -18.20 -15.66
N HIS A 299 3.56 -17.99 -14.36
CA HIS A 299 4.79 -17.65 -13.64
C HIS A 299 5.11 -18.63 -12.51
N ARG A 300 6.37 -19.02 -12.38
CA ARG A 300 6.91 -19.67 -11.18
C ARG A 300 7.36 -18.58 -10.21
N PHE A 301 6.42 -17.99 -9.49
CA PHE A 301 6.74 -16.92 -8.55
C PHE A 301 7.18 -17.49 -7.20
N THR A 302 8.15 -16.81 -6.58
CA THR A 302 8.76 -17.21 -5.31
C THR A 302 8.27 -16.34 -4.15
N ALA A 303 7.75 -15.15 -4.45
CA ALA A 303 7.20 -14.24 -3.47
C ALA A 303 5.92 -13.58 -4.00
N MET A 304 4.99 -13.32 -3.09
CA MET A 304 3.77 -12.58 -3.35
C MET A 304 3.51 -11.59 -2.22
N ILE A 305 3.19 -10.35 -2.59
CA ILE A 305 2.67 -9.35 -1.65
C ILE A 305 1.15 -9.25 -1.78
N GLY A 306 0.48 -9.04 -0.67
CA GLY A 306 -0.98 -8.98 -0.67
C GLY A 306 -1.54 -8.26 0.56
N VAL A 307 -2.85 -8.27 0.62
CA VAL A 307 -3.66 -7.83 1.77
C VAL A 307 -4.67 -8.92 2.10
N ASN A 308 -5.21 -8.91 3.30
CA ASN A 308 -6.17 -9.94 3.76
C ASN A 308 -7.29 -10.21 2.75
N THR A 309 -7.89 -9.16 2.20
CA THR A 309 -9.01 -9.28 1.24
C THR A 309 -8.60 -9.94 -0.08
N LEU A 310 -7.36 -9.71 -0.54
CA LEU A 310 -6.83 -10.34 -1.75
C LEU A 310 -6.55 -11.83 -1.54
N TYR A 311 -5.90 -12.20 -0.43
CA TYR A 311 -5.67 -13.60 -0.07
C TYR A 311 -6.98 -14.37 0.05
N ARG A 312 -7.98 -13.76 0.70
CA ARG A 312 -9.31 -14.34 0.80
C ARG A 312 -9.96 -14.55 -0.57
N ALA A 313 -9.92 -13.53 -1.44
CA ALA A 313 -10.51 -13.61 -2.77
C ALA A 313 -9.87 -14.70 -3.63
N LEU A 314 -8.54 -14.88 -3.54
CA LEU A 314 -7.84 -16.00 -4.20
C LEU A 314 -8.30 -17.35 -3.68
N LEU A 315 -8.39 -17.52 -2.35
CA LEU A 315 -8.83 -18.78 -1.72
C LEU A 315 -10.28 -19.14 -2.08
N ASP A 316 -11.12 -18.16 -2.34
CA ASP A 316 -12.52 -18.36 -2.72
C ASP A 316 -12.70 -18.57 -4.24
N ALA A 317 -11.66 -18.30 -5.04
CA ALA A 317 -11.72 -18.44 -6.48
C ALA A 317 -11.48 -19.90 -6.95
N PRO A 318 -12.39 -20.53 -7.69
CA PRO A 318 -12.31 -21.95 -8.06
C PRO A 318 -11.05 -22.32 -8.87
N GLY A 319 -10.46 -21.36 -9.59
CA GLY A 319 -9.26 -21.56 -10.39
C GLY A 319 -7.96 -21.64 -9.59
N PHE A 320 -7.93 -21.07 -8.39
CA PHE A 320 -6.71 -20.94 -7.59
C PHE A 320 -6.11 -22.28 -7.16
N ALA A 321 -6.94 -23.28 -6.86
CA ALA A 321 -6.48 -24.62 -6.50
C ALA A 321 -5.67 -25.34 -7.61
N ARG A 322 -5.66 -24.81 -8.84
CA ARG A 322 -4.92 -25.38 -9.98
C ARG A 322 -3.60 -24.66 -10.26
N VAL A 323 -3.33 -23.57 -9.54
CA VAL A 323 -2.09 -22.81 -9.68
C VAL A 323 -0.93 -23.60 -9.05
N ASP A 324 0.19 -23.70 -9.78
CA ASP A 324 1.43 -24.29 -9.25
C ASP A 324 2.10 -23.33 -8.25
N LEU A 325 2.05 -23.67 -6.97
CA LEU A 325 2.57 -22.89 -5.86
C LEU A 325 3.87 -23.45 -5.27
N HIS A 326 4.45 -24.50 -5.86
CA HIS A 326 5.64 -25.18 -5.30
C HIS A 326 6.87 -24.27 -5.18
N SER A 327 6.95 -23.21 -5.98
CA SER A 327 8.05 -22.25 -5.93
C SER A 327 7.85 -21.15 -4.90
N LEU A 328 6.64 -21.01 -4.33
CA LEU A 328 6.32 -19.94 -3.38
C LEU A 328 7.09 -20.15 -2.08
N LYS A 329 7.87 -19.15 -1.69
CA LYS A 329 8.63 -19.07 -0.44
C LYS A 329 8.05 -18.06 0.53
N ILE A 330 7.56 -16.93 0.00
CA ILE A 330 7.10 -15.78 0.77
C ILE A 330 5.70 -15.38 0.35
N ALA A 331 4.76 -15.38 1.29
CA ALA A 331 3.48 -14.70 1.17
C ALA A 331 3.45 -13.58 2.23
N ASN A 332 3.65 -12.33 1.80
CA ASN A 332 3.71 -11.19 2.72
C ASN A 332 2.40 -10.40 2.70
N ALA A 333 1.94 -10.00 3.88
CA ALA A 333 0.77 -9.15 4.04
C ALA A 333 1.10 -7.90 4.85
N GLY A 334 0.62 -6.76 4.36
CA GLY A 334 0.77 -5.45 5.01
C GLY A 334 -0.45 -4.56 4.81
N GLY A 335 -0.46 -3.40 5.48
CA GLY A 335 -1.51 -2.39 5.34
C GLY A 335 -2.81 -2.68 6.09
N MET A 336 -3.08 -3.91 6.47
CA MET A 336 -4.19 -4.32 7.34
C MET A 336 -3.89 -5.68 8.00
N ALA A 337 -4.52 -5.94 9.14
CA ALA A 337 -4.40 -7.23 9.82
C ALA A 337 -4.92 -8.40 8.96
N VAL A 338 -4.28 -9.55 9.08
CA VAL A 338 -4.70 -10.79 8.44
C VAL A 338 -5.60 -11.56 9.40
N GLN A 339 -6.78 -11.92 8.94
CA GLN A 339 -7.71 -12.74 9.72
C GLN A 339 -7.15 -14.17 9.87
N ARG A 340 -7.22 -14.70 11.09
CA ARG A 340 -6.73 -16.05 11.42
C ARG A 340 -7.25 -17.11 10.44
N ILE A 341 -8.52 -17.06 10.13
CA ILE A 341 -9.14 -18.05 9.21
C ILE A 341 -8.57 -17.97 7.79
N VAL A 342 -8.25 -16.78 7.31
CA VAL A 342 -7.62 -16.57 6.00
C VAL A 342 -6.19 -17.12 6.01
N ALA A 343 -5.41 -16.82 7.05
CA ALA A 343 -4.04 -17.29 7.19
C ALA A 343 -3.97 -18.82 7.27
N GLN A 344 -4.86 -19.46 8.05
CA GLN A 344 -4.94 -20.91 8.18
C GLN A 344 -5.33 -21.59 6.86
N ARG A 345 -6.34 -21.08 6.15
CA ARG A 345 -6.74 -21.59 4.83
C ARG A 345 -5.62 -21.43 3.80
N TRP A 346 -4.96 -20.28 3.82
CA TRP A 346 -3.84 -20.02 2.91
C TRP A 346 -2.70 -21.03 3.12
N LYS A 347 -2.26 -21.21 4.37
CA LYS A 347 -1.22 -22.20 4.70
C LYS A 347 -1.64 -23.61 4.31
N ALA A 348 -2.89 -24.01 4.54
CA ALA A 348 -3.39 -25.33 4.17
C ALA A 348 -3.33 -25.59 2.66
N VAL A 349 -3.54 -24.55 1.83
CA VAL A 349 -3.50 -24.65 0.35
C VAL A 349 -2.08 -24.55 -0.19
N THR A 350 -1.26 -23.65 0.36
CA THR A 350 0.06 -23.30 -0.22
C THR A 350 1.23 -23.93 0.48
N GLY A 351 1.06 -24.40 1.71
CA GLY A 351 2.15 -24.82 2.60
C GLY A 351 2.96 -23.67 3.20
N VAL A 352 2.77 -22.43 2.76
CA VAL A 352 3.53 -21.24 3.17
C VAL A 352 2.67 -20.36 4.07
N PRO A 353 3.14 -19.94 5.26
CA PRO A 353 2.38 -19.02 6.11
C PRO A 353 2.31 -17.62 5.50
N ILE A 354 1.27 -16.84 5.85
CA ILE A 354 1.25 -15.41 5.56
C ILE A 354 2.07 -14.69 6.62
N VAL A 355 3.13 -14.01 6.19
CA VAL A 355 3.99 -13.19 7.04
C VAL A 355 3.43 -11.78 7.11
N GLU A 356 2.97 -11.37 8.29
CA GLU A 356 2.47 -10.01 8.50
C GLU A 356 3.62 -9.03 8.72
N ALA A 357 3.56 -7.91 8.01
CA ALA A 357 4.46 -6.77 8.17
C ALA A 357 3.65 -5.49 8.42
N TYR A 358 4.19 -4.65 9.27
CA TYR A 358 3.58 -3.39 9.68
C TYR A 358 4.44 -2.21 9.27
N GLY A 359 3.75 -1.15 8.92
CA GLY A 359 4.34 0.15 8.63
C GLY A 359 3.31 1.13 8.11
N LEU A 360 3.79 2.34 7.86
CA LEU A 360 3.01 3.48 7.41
C LEU A 360 3.69 4.10 6.20
N THR A 361 3.00 4.96 5.49
CA THR A 361 3.63 5.78 4.46
C THR A 361 4.80 6.58 5.05
N GLU A 362 4.63 7.04 6.26
CA GLU A 362 5.57 7.81 7.06
C GLU A 362 6.82 7.00 7.49
N THR A 363 6.85 5.67 7.26
CA THR A 363 8.01 4.79 7.57
C THR A 363 8.61 4.10 6.33
N SER A 364 8.30 4.52 5.11
CA SER A 364 8.93 4.15 3.81
C SER A 364 8.75 2.72 3.26
N PRO A 365 7.82 1.84 3.60
CA PRO A 365 6.86 1.85 4.68
C PRO A 365 7.25 0.98 5.87
N GLY A 366 8.22 0.05 5.74
CA GLY A 366 8.48 -1.04 6.67
C GLY A 366 9.04 -0.56 8.01
N ALA A 367 8.44 -1.00 9.11
CA ALA A 367 8.92 -0.70 10.46
C ALA A 367 9.04 -1.95 11.33
N ILE A 368 8.06 -2.84 11.29
CA ILE A 368 7.96 -4.03 12.12
C ILE A 368 7.52 -5.19 11.21
N SER A 369 8.08 -6.38 11.39
CA SER A 369 7.71 -7.56 10.60
C SER A 369 7.90 -8.84 11.39
N ASN A 370 7.05 -9.82 11.13
CA ASN A 370 7.35 -11.19 11.53
C ASN A 370 8.55 -11.72 10.74
N PRO A 371 9.39 -12.56 11.31
CA PRO A 371 10.44 -13.24 10.56
C PRO A 371 9.83 -14.25 9.57
N LEU A 372 10.53 -14.51 8.45
CA LEU A 372 10.05 -15.47 7.45
C LEU A 372 10.00 -16.90 7.98
N SER A 373 10.73 -17.20 9.05
CA SER A 373 10.77 -18.51 9.71
C SER A 373 9.56 -18.85 10.56
N ILE A 374 8.52 -18.01 10.59
CA ILE A 374 7.28 -18.38 11.30
C ILE A 374 6.66 -19.64 10.66
N GLU A 375 6.22 -20.55 11.50
CA GLU A 375 5.52 -21.75 11.02
C GLU A 375 4.02 -21.51 10.81
N ASP A 376 3.41 -20.65 11.64
CA ASP A 376 1.99 -20.38 11.65
C ASP A 376 1.66 -18.90 11.85
N TRP A 377 0.40 -18.55 11.67
CA TRP A 377 -0.12 -17.23 11.96
C TRP A 377 0.08 -16.86 13.43
N THR A 378 0.71 -15.72 13.67
CA THR A 378 1.12 -15.28 15.01
C THR A 378 0.09 -14.39 15.70
N GLY A 379 -0.74 -13.68 14.92
CA GLY A 379 -1.67 -12.66 15.43
C GLY A 379 -0.99 -11.42 15.99
N ASN A 380 0.29 -11.22 15.68
CA ASN A 380 1.06 -10.02 15.98
C ASN A 380 1.72 -9.49 14.70
N ILE A 381 2.28 -8.29 14.76
CA ILE A 381 2.96 -7.66 13.62
C ILE A 381 4.48 -7.92 13.59
N GLY A 382 5.00 -8.72 14.53
CA GLY A 382 6.40 -9.10 14.59
C GLY A 382 7.27 -8.17 15.43
N MET A 383 8.52 -8.05 15.03
CA MET A 383 9.59 -7.30 15.69
C MET A 383 10.07 -6.13 14.82
N PRO A 384 10.60 -5.04 15.40
CA PRO A 384 11.26 -3.98 14.65
C PRO A 384 12.32 -4.54 13.70
N ILE A 385 12.32 -4.11 12.43
CA ILE A 385 13.34 -4.53 11.45
C ILE A 385 14.70 -3.89 11.78
N PRO A 386 15.82 -4.36 11.21
CA PRO A 386 17.17 -3.83 11.49
C PRO A 386 17.24 -2.30 11.48
N SER A 387 18.06 -1.73 12.35
CA SER A 387 18.23 -0.26 12.53
C SER A 387 16.94 0.50 12.89
N THR A 388 15.87 -0.20 13.28
CA THR A 388 14.59 0.39 13.72
C THR A 388 14.43 0.22 15.23
N GLN A 389 13.89 1.24 15.86
CA GLN A 389 13.44 1.20 17.25
C GLN A 389 11.93 1.37 17.29
N ALA A 390 11.28 0.62 18.18
CA ALA A 390 9.88 0.79 18.48
C ALA A 390 9.68 0.85 19.98
N ALA A 391 8.71 1.64 20.43
CA ALA A 391 8.31 1.78 21.82
C ALA A 391 6.78 1.81 21.91
N VAL A 392 6.26 1.47 23.09
CA VAL A 392 4.85 1.67 23.42
C VAL A 392 4.79 2.79 24.46
N LEU A 393 4.14 3.90 24.12
CA LEU A 393 4.09 5.10 24.96
C LEU A 393 2.68 5.34 25.50
N ASP A 394 2.59 5.80 26.75
CA ASP A 394 1.36 6.29 27.36
C ASP A 394 0.94 7.68 26.81
N GLU A 395 -0.10 8.27 27.37
CA GLU A 395 -0.59 9.59 26.95
C GLU A 395 0.40 10.72 27.32
N GLU A 396 1.16 10.54 28.38
CA GLU A 396 2.21 11.44 28.87
C GLU A 396 3.52 11.32 28.10
N GLY A 397 3.68 10.26 27.27
CA GLY A 397 4.87 9.99 26.47
C GLY A 397 5.92 9.13 27.17
N ASN A 398 5.59 8.51 28.31
CA ASN A 398 6.45 7.56 28.99
C ASN A 398 6.31 6.17 28.39
N GLU A 399 7.37 5.36 28.47
CA GLU A 399 7.32 3.97 28.06
C GLU A 399 6.44 3.14 29.00
N THR A 400 5.49 2.38 28.44
CA THR A 400 4.62 1.47 29.19
C THR A 400 5.37 0.20 29.64
N ALA A 401 4.81 -0.53 30.60
CA ALA A 401 5.31 -1.85 30.95
C ALA A 401 5.05 -2.87 29.82
N ILE A 402 5.82 -3.96 29.80
CA ILE A 402 5.61 -5.07 28.86
C ILE A 402 4.19 -5.63 29.04
N GLY A 403 3.46 -5.80 27.94
CA GLY A 403 2.07 -6.26 27.94
C GLY A 403 1.03 -5.17 28.17
N GLU A 404 1.44 -3.97 28.55
CA GLU A 404 0.54 -2.82 28.73
C GLU A 404 0.29 -2.09 27.42
N VAL A 405 -0.98 -1.71 27.20
CA VAL A 405 -1.42 -1.06 25.96
C VAL A 405 -1.13 0.44 25.99
N GLY A 406 -0.40 0.92 25.01
CA GLY A 406 -0.14 2.33 24.72
C GLY A 406 -0.11 2.60 23.22
N GLU A 407 0.37 3.77 22.82
CA GLU A 407 0.58 4.11 21.41
C GLU A 407 1.91 3.53 20.92
N ILE A 408 1.89 2.76 19.84
CA ILE A 408 3.11 2.27 19.19
C ILE A 408 3.81 3.46 18.53
N CYS A 409 5.06 3.68 18.87
CA CYS A 409 5.90 4.73 18.32
C CYS A 409 7.14 4.13 17.66
N VAL A 410 7.61 4.74 16.59
CA VAL A 410 8.73 4.23 15.78
C VAL A 410 9.80 5.29 15.60
N ARG A 411 11.07 4.89 15.66
CA ARG A 411 12.21 5.73 15.33
C ARG A 411 13.21 4.92 14.49
N GLY A 412 13.68 5.51 13.40
CA GLY A 412 14.64 4.83 12.51
C GLY A 412 14.95 5.65 11.26
N PRO A 413 15.97 5.25 10.49
CA PRO A 413 16.42 6.00 9.32
C PRO A 413 15.38 6.03 8.18
N GLN A 414 14.43 5.11 8.18
CA GLN A 414 13.34 5.03 7.20
C GLN A 414 12.16 5.97 7.51
N VAL A 415 12.14 6.62 8.66
CA VAL A 415 11.06 7.54 9.05
C VAL A 415 11.14 8.82 8.21
N MET A 416 10.01 9.29 7.71
CA MET A 416 9.88 10.48 6.86
C MET A 416 10.53 11.72 7.46
N ALA A 417 10.90 12.68 6.62
CA ALA A 417 11.38 13.98 7.07
C ALA A 417 10.27 14.89 7.63
N GLY A 418 9.00 14.60 7.31
CA GLY A 418 7.83 15.34 7.73
C GLY A 418 6.76 15.37 6.64
N TYR A 419 5.72 16.18 6.81
CA TYR A 419 4.69 16.41 5.80
C TYR A 419 5.00 17.64 4.96
N TRP A 420 4.86 17.51 3.64
CA TRP A 420 5.09 18.59 2.68
C TRP A 420 4.19 19.79 2.96
N ASN A 421 4.82 20.97 3.09
CA ASN A 421 4.14 22.24 3.39
C ASN A 421 3.23 22.21 4.65
N ARG A 422 3.45 21.28 5.58
CA ARG A 422 2.63 21.10 6.79
C ARG A 422 3.52 20.94 8.03
N PRO A 423 4.26 21.97 8.44
CA PRO A 423 5.08 21.88 9.66
C PRO A 423 4.25 21.64 10.92
N ASP A 424 3.06 22.24 11.01
CA ASP A 424 2.09 22.05 12.09
C ASP A 424 1.61 20.59 12.24
N GLU A 425 1.39 19.92 11.13
CA GLU A 425 1.00 18.50 11.12
C GLU A 425 2.19 17.58 11.40
N THR A 426 3.39 17.99 11.00
CA THR A 426 4.63 17.29 11.29
C THR A 426 4.91 17.31 12.79
N GLU A 427 4.80 18.48 13.43
CA GLU A 427 5.00 18.62 14.88
C GLU A 427 4.05 17.73 15.71
N LYS A 428 2.80 17.57 15.27
CA LYS A 428 1.80 16.73 15.97
C LYS A 428 2.14 15.24 15.99
N VAL A 429 2.90 14.75 15.02
CA VAL A 429 3.20 13.32 14.89
C VAL A 429 4.57 12.93 15.41
N PHE A 430 5.43 13.91 15.74
CA PHE A 430 6.71 13.63 16.38
C PHE A 430 6.71 14.02 17.85
N THR A 431 7.35 13.21 18.68
CA THR A 431 7.67 13.58 20.05
C THR A 431 8.93 14.46 20.07
N SER A 432 9.18 15.16 21.18
CA SER A 432 10.36 16.03 21.34
C SER A 432 11.70 15.28 21.23
N ASP A 433 11.70 13.98 21.52
CA ASP A 433 12.86 13.08 21.45
C ASP A 433 12.90 12.25 20.15
N GLY A 434 12.06 12.61 19.15
CA GLY A 434 12.13 12.13 17.77
C GLY A 434 11.41 10.80 17.49
N TRP A 435 10.48 10.36 18.33
CA TRP A 435 9.59 9.25 17.98
C TRP A 435 8.46 9.70 17.07
N LEU A 436 8.23 8.93 16.01
CA LEU A 436 7.02 9.05 15.21
C LEU A 436 5.86 8.35 15.93
N ARG A 437 4.81 9.10 16.29
CA ARG A 437 3.54 8.58 16.78
C ARG A 437 2.75 7.98 15.63
N THR A 438 2.46 6.69 15.69
CA THR A 438 1.79 6.00 14.57
C THR A 438 0.27 6.18 14.57
N GLY A 439 -0.30 6.57 15.70
CA GLY A 439 -1.73 6.56 15.93
C GLY A 439 -2.33 5.16 16.09
N ASP A 440 -1.50 4.13 16.14
CA ASP A 440 -1.91 2.74 16.37
C ASP A 440 -1.64 2.35 17.83
N MET A 441 -2.66 1.84 18.50
CA MET A 441 -2.59 1.35 19.87
C MET A 441 -2.17 -0.12 19.90
N GLY A 442 -1.32 -0.50 20.84
CA GLY A 442 -0.85 -1.86 20.95
C GLY A 442 0.03 -2.07 22.16
N PHE A 443 0.66 -3.21 22.23
CA PHE A 443 1.61 -3.56 23.27
C PHE A 443 2.76 -4.40 22.71
N MET A 444 3.84 -4.48 23.47
CA MET A 444 4.96 -5.38 23.21
C MET A 444 4.89 -6.55 24.20
N ASP A 445 5.08 -7.78 23.72
CA ASP A 445 5.15 -8.97 24.57
C ASP A 445 6.57 -9.20 25.15
N GLU A 446 6.73 -10.19 26.04
CA GLU A 446 7.99 -10.56 26.67
C GLU A 446 9.08 -11.02 25.68
N ARG A 447 8.69 -11.39 24.45
CA ARG A 447 9.61 -11.77 23.38
C ARG A 447 9.98 -10.60 22.48
N GLY A 448 9.41 -9.40 22.72
CA GLY A 448 9.64 -8.24 21.88
C GLY A 448 8.82 -8.20 20.60
N HIS A 449 7.76 -9.01 20.51
CA HIS A 449 6.80 -8.90 19.42
C HIS A 449 5.76 -7.83 19.75
N PHE A 450 5.43 -7.03 18.75
CA PHE A 450 4.40 -6.00 18.86
C PHE A 450 3.06 -6.54 18.35
N LYS A 451 2.00 -6.17 19.05
CA LYS A 451 0.64 -6.49 18.68
C LYS A 451 -0.20 -5.23 18.66
N ILE A 452 -0.85 -4.95 17.51
CA ILE A 452 -1.82 -3.86 17.38
C ILE A 452 -3.13 -4.31 18.00
N THR A 453 -3.72 -3.46 18.81
CA THR A 453 -5.09 -3.64 19.32
C THR A 453 -6.10 -2.90 18.47
N ASP A 454 -5.84 -1.62 18.14
CA ASP A 454 -6.65 -0.82 17.22
C ASP A 454 -6.00 0.52 16.88
N ARG A 455 -6.73 1.37 16.14
CA ARG A 455 -6.39 2.77 15.94
C ARG A 455 -6.89 3.63 17.10
N LYS A 456 -6.05 4.54 17.60
CA LYS A 456 -6.38 5.48 18.68
C LYS A 456 -7.70 6.23 18.44
N LYS A 457 -7.93 6.69 17.22
CA LYS A 457 -9.13 7.43 16.79
C LYS A 457 -10.38 6.58 16.54
N ASP A 458 -10.22 5.28 16.35
CA ASP A 458 -11.33 4.34 16.12
C ASP A 458 -11.77 3.66 17.42
N MET A 459 -11.00 3.82 18.51
CA MET A 459 -11.31 3.33 19.84
C MET A 459 -12.66 3.87 20.31
N ILE A 460 -13.51 3.00 20.84
CA ILE A 460 -14.85 3.29 21.35
C ILE A 460 -14.74 3.45 22.87
N ILE A 461 -15.30 4.51 23.41
CA ILE A 461 -15.28 4.74 24.87
C ILE A 461 -16.67 4.46 25.46
N VAL A 462 -16.84 3.26 26.02
CA VAL A 462 -18.09 2.83 26.63
C VAL A 462 -18.01 2.99 28.13
N SER A 463 -18.73 3.97 28.69
CA SER A 463 -18.72 4.28 30.15
C SER A 463 -17.30 4.41 30.74
N GLY A 464 -16.38 5.02 29.99
CA GLY A 464 -14.98 5.20 30.39
C GLY A 464 -14.06 4.00 30.07
N PHE A 465 -14.59 2.88 29.63
CA PHE A 465 -13.79 1.72 29.21
C PHE A 465 -13.36 1.85 27.75
N LYS A 466 -12.07 1.64 27.48
CA LYS A 466 -11.52 1.59 26.12
C LYS A 466 -11.90 0.27 25.45
N VAL A 467 -12.71 0.33 24.38
CA VAL A 467 -13.14 -0.83 23.59
C VAL A 467 -12.56 -0.71 22.19
N PHE A 468 -11.90 -1.75 21.74
CA PHE A 468 -11.19 -1.78 20.47
C PHE A 468 -12.03 -2.48 19.39
N PRO A 469 -12.43 -1.78 18.32
CA PRO A 469 -13.22 -2.32 17.21
C PRO A 469 -12.69 -3.64 16.66
N ASN A 470 -11.38 -3.75 16.42
CA ASN A 470 -10.78 -4.96 15.86
C ASN A 470 -11.08 -6.21 16.72
N GLN A 471 -11.08 -6.07 18.05
CA GLN A 471 -11.38 -7.19 18.94
C GLN A 471 -12.84 -7.68 18.76
N ILE A 472 -13.76 -6.76 18.52
CA ILE A 472 -15.17 -7.09 18.26
C ILE A 472 -15.30 -7.75 16.88
N GLU A 473 -14.65 -7.15 15.87
CA GLU A 473 -14.68 -7.63 14.49
C GLU A 473 -14.10 -9.04 14.37
N ASP A 474 -13.01 -9.34 15.06
CA ASP A 474 -12.39 -10.67 15.09
C ASP A 474 -13.36 -11.73 15.64
N VAL A 475 -14.06 -11.42 16.72
CA VAL A 475 -15.05 -12.33 17.31
C VAL A 475 -16.23 -12.52 16.37
N VAL A 476 -16.80 -11.44 15.85
CA VAL A 476 -17.97 -11.51 14.97
C VAL A 476 -17.64 -12.24 13.66
N ALA A 477 -16.45 -12.07 13.12
CA ALA A 477 -15.99 -12.74 11.90
C ALA A 477 -15.83 -14.26 12.04
N LEU A 478 -15.73 -14.79 13.26
CA LEU A 478 -15.71 -16.24 13.50
C LEU A 478 -17.06 -16.90 13.27
N HIS A 479 -18.15 -16.12 13.23
CA HIS A 479 -19.48 -16.70 12.95
C HIS A 479 -19.57 -17.13 11.48
N PRO A 480 -19.98 -18.38 11.16
CA PRO A 480 -19.93 -18.93 9.80
C PRO A 480 -20.76 -18.16 8.78
N ASP A 481 -21.86 -17.52 9.20
CA ASP A 481 -22.78 -16.77 8.35
C ASP A 481 -22.40 -15.28 8.20
N VAL A 482 -21.29 -14.84 8.76
CA VAL A 482 -20.75 -13.49 8.59
C VAL A 482 -19.79 -13.46 7.40
N GLU A 483 -20.03 -12.54 6.48
CA GLU A 483 -19.15 -12.30 5.35
C GLU A 483 -18.17 -11.15 5.65
N GLU A 484 -18.69 -10.02 6.07
CA GLU A 484 -17.88 -8.86 6.46
C GLU A 484 -18.47 -8.23 7.73
N VAL A 485 -17.60 -7.62 8.51
CA VAL A 485 -18.01 -6.86 9.70
C VAL A 485 -17.14 -5.63 9.89
N ALA A 486 -17.77 -4.58 10.38
CA ALA A 486 -17.09 -3.40 10.92
C ALA A 486 -17.73 -3.02 12.24
N ALA A 487 -16.91 -2.66 13.22
CA ALA A 487 -17.35 -2.11 14.51
C ALA A 487 -17.00 -0.62 14.58
N VAL A 488 -17.94 0.19 15.07
CA VAL A 488 -17.79 1.63 15.26
C VAL A 488 -18.48 2.08 16.54
N GLY A 489 -18.05 3.20 17.11
CA GLY A 489 -18.77 3.87 18.19
C GLY A 489 -20.04 4.52 17.67
N ALA A 490 -21.12 4.40 18.43
CA ALA A 490 -22.33 5.16 18.24
C ALA A 490 -22.64 5.94 19.52
N HIS A 491 -23.11 7.18 19.38
CA HIS A 491 -23.43 8.03 20.52
C HIS A 491 -24.56 7.44 21.38
N ASP A 492 -24.37 7.45 22.69
CA ASP A 492 -25.34 7.01 23.69
C ASP A 492 -25.33 7.97 24.89
N GLU A 493 -26.50 8.45 25.29
CA GLU A 493 -26.65 9.47 26.35
C GLU A 493 -26.17 8.97 27.74
N ARG A 494 -26.17 7.65 27.97
CA ARG A 494 -25.84 7.08 29.28
C ARG A 494 -24.38 6.65 29.39
N SER A 495 -23.83 6.10 28.30
CA SER A 495 -22.49 5.51 28.27
C SER A 495 -21.46 6.33 27.49
N GLY A 496 -21.87 7.49 26.94
CA GLY A 496 -21.08 8.28 25.98
C GLY A 496 -21.09 7.64 24.61
N GLU A 497 -20.54 6.45 24.48
CA GLU A 497 -20.63 5.63 23.27
C GLU A 497 -21.08 4.20 23.58
N VAL A 498 -21.61 3.52 22.58
CA VAL A 498 -21.89 2.08 22.56
C VAL A 498 -21.31 1.44 21.31
N VAL A 499 -21.04 0.15 21.39
CA VAL A 499 -20.56 -0.61 20.24
C VAL A 499 -21.71 -0.80 19.24
N LYS A 500 -21.49 -0.32 18.02
CA LYS A 500 -22.32 -0.62 16.84
C LYS A 500 -21.52 -1.50 15.90
N ILE A 501 -22.13 -2.61 15.43
CA ILE A 501 -21.54 -3.42 14.36
C ILE A 501 -22.40 -3.34 13.09
N ILE A 502 -21.72 -3.30 11.95
CA ILE A 502 -22.32 -3.37 10.62
C ILE A 502 -21.83 -4.67 10.00
N VAL A 503 -22.76 -5.55 9.66
CA VAL A 503 -22.48 -6.94 9.26
C VAL A 503 -23.06 -7.20 7.87
N VAL A 504 -22.20 -7.65 6.95
CA VAL A 504 -22.64 -8.26 5.69
C VAL A 504 -22.88 -9.74 5.94
N ARG A 505 -24.10 -10.19 5.71
CA ARG A 505 -24.53 -11.59 5.95
C ARG A 505 -24.34 -12.45 4.70
N LYS A 506 -23.83 -13.67 4.86
CA LYS A 506 -23.84 -14.69 3.79
C LYS A 506 -25.24 -15.23 3.54
N THR A 507 -26.07 -15.27 4.58
CA THR A 507 -27.44 -15.81 4.53
C THR A 507 -28.39 -14.92 5.34
N LEU A 508 -29.63 -14.82 4.91
CA LEU A 508 -30.67 -14.08 5.62
C LEU A 508 -31.11 -14.78 6.94
N ALA A 509 -30.69 -16.01 7.16
CA ALA A 509 -31.00 -16.76 8.37
C ALA A 509 -30.26 -16.25 9.62
N LEU A 510 -29.14 -15.51 9.45
CA LEU A 510 -28.43 -14.91 10.57
C LEU A 510 -29.27 -13.81 11.24
N THR A 511 -29.65 -14.04 12.50
CA THR A 511 -30.42 -13.09 13.31
C THR A 511 -29.53 -12.32 14.29
N GLU A 512 -30.00 -11.18 14.78
CA GLU A 512 -29.32 -10.41 15.84
C GLU A 512 -29.13 -11.26 17.10
N GLN A 513 -30.13 -12.05 17.49
CA GLN A 513 -30.09 -12.91 18.68
C GLN A 513 -29.00 -13.97 18.56
N ALA A 514 -28.87 -14.62 17.40
CA ALA A 514 -27.83 -15.61 17.15
C ALA A 514 -26.43 -14.99 17.22
N LEU A 515 -26.26 -13.82 16.61
CA LEU A 515 -25.00 -13.11 16.62
C LEU A 515 -24.61 -12.59 18.01
N LEU A 516 -25.56 -12.06 18.77
CA LEU A 516 -25.33 -11.66 20.17
C LEU A 516 -25.01 -12.85 21.07
N ALA A 517 -25.67 -14.00 20.87
CA ALA A 517 -25.35 -15.22 21.60
C ALA A 517 -23.91 -15.68 21.33
N HIS A 518 -23.47 -15.60 20.06
CA HIS A 518 -22.07 -15.87 19.69
C HIS A 518 -21.10 -14.89 20.37
N CYS A 519 -21.39 -13.59 20.32
CA CYS A 519 -20.55 -12.57 20.95
C CYS A 519 -20.41 -12.77 22.47
N ARG A 520 -21.47 -13.15 23.17
CA ARG A 520 -21.45 -13.39 24.63
C ARG A 520 -20.54 -14.54 25.08
N LEU A 521 -20.21 -15.45 24.18
CA LEU A 521 -19.26 -16.54 24.48
C LEU A 521 -17.81 -16.05 24.55
N HIS A 522 -17.51 -14.86 23.97
CA HIS A 522 -16.15 -14.40 23.75
C HIS A 522 -15.88 -12.97 24.23
N LEU A 523 -16.91 -12.17 24.49
CA LEU A 523 -16.81 -10.77 24.86
C LEU A 523 -17.44 -10.47 26.21
N THR A 524 -16.82 -9.57 26.96
CA THR A 524 -17.39 -9.01 28.19
C THR A 524 -18.55 -8.06 27.90
N ASP A 525 -19.46 -7.86 28.85
CA ASP A 525 -20.73 -7.13 28.64
C ASP A 525 -20.58 -5.74 28.05
N TYR A 526 -19.58 -4.95 28.48
CA TYR A 526 -19.36 -3.60 27.96
C TYR A 526 -18.84 -3.58 26.50
N LYS A 527 -18.34 -4.71 25.99
CA LYS A 527 -17.88 -4.89 24.59
C LYS A 527 -18.97 -5.45 23.69
N LEU A 528 -20.10 -5.90 24.25
CA LEU A 528 -21.18 -6.45 23.44
C LEU A 528 -21.80 -5.38 22.55
N PRO A 529 -22.07 -5.68 21.27
CA PRO A 529 -22.78 -4.76 20.38
C PRO A 529 -24.16 -4.42 20.93
N LYS A 530 -24.46 -3.14 21.05
CA LYS A 530 -25.79 -2.64 21.39
C LYS A 530 -26.62 -2.33 20.16
N ILE A 531 -25.95 -2.10 19.02
CA ILE A 531 -26.59 -1.81 17.73
C ILE A 531 -26.00 -2.79 16.72
N ILE A 532 -26.85 -3.52 16.02
CA ILE A 532 -26.49 -4.43 14.93
C ILE A 532 -27.20 -3.96 13.67
N GLU A 533 -26.45 -3.62 12.64
CA GLU A 533 -26.96 -3.25 11.33
C GLU A 533 -26.57 -4.32 10.32
N PHE A 534 -27.55 -4.99 9.73
CA PHE A 534 -27.28 -5.94 8.65
C PHE A 534 -27.33 -5.28 7.29
N ARG A 535 -26.41 -5.68 6.42
CA ARG A 535 -26.34 -5.25 5.01
C ARG A 535 -26.23 -6.43 4.07
N THR A 536 -26.64 -6.22 2.83
CA THR A 536 -26.44 -7.13 1.70
C THR A 536 -25.32 -6.65 0.77
N GLU A 537 -25.01 -5.36 0.82
CA GLU A 537 -23.95 -4.73 0.02
C GLU A 537 -22.61 -4.79 0.77
N PRO A 538 -21.48 -4.98 0.07
CA PRO A 538 -20.15 -4.94 0.69
C PRO A 538 -19.90 -3.63 1.45
N LEU A 539 -19.08 -3.70 2.50
CA LEU A 539 -18.68 -2.50 3.25
C LEU A 539 -17.80 -1.57 2.39
N PRO A 540 -17.87 -0.26 2.60
CA PRO A 540 -17.02 0.69 1.90
C PRO A 540 -15.55 0.44 2.22
N LYS A 541 -14.71 0.38 1.19
CA LYS A 541 -13.28 0.05 1.32
C LYS A 541 -12.41 1.00 0.50
N THR A 542 -11.19 1.18 0.96
CA THR A 542 -10.12 1.79 0.16
C THR A 542 -9.75 0.89 -1.03
N ASN A 543 -8.95 1.41 -1.95
CA ASN A 543 -8.42 0.62 -3.08
C ASN A 543 -7.55 -0.59 -2.65
N LEU A 544 -7.00 -0.55 -1.43
CA LEU A 544 -6.28 -1.66 -0.81
C LEU A 544 -7.20 -2.62 -0.04
N GLY A 545 -8.52 -2.44 -0.09
CA GLY A 545 -9.47 -3.30 0.59
C GLY A 545 -9.69 -3.00 2.07
N LYS A 546 -9.12 -1.93 2.63
CA LYS A 546 -9.33 -1.52 4.03
C LYS A 546 -10.70 -0.88 4.20
N ILE A 547 -11.46 -1.33 5.21
CA ILE A 547 -12.80 -0.80 5.53
C ILE A 547 -12.69 0.67 5.98
N LEU A 548 -13.56 1.51 5.41
CA LEU A 548 -13.67 2.95 5.71
C LEU A 548 -14.66 3.16 6.87
N ARG A 549 -14.22 2.88 8.11
CA ARG A 549 -15.06 3.00 9.32
C ARG A 549 -15.69 4.37 9.48
N ARG A 550 -15.03 5.44 9.03
CA ARG A 550 -15.60 6.81 9.07
C ARG A 550 -16.93 6.90 8.31
N GLU A 551 -17.01 6.36 7.10
CA GLU A 551 -18.24 6.38 6.31
C GLU A 551 -19.37 5.56 6.96
N LEU A 552 -19.02 4.59 7.80
CA LEU A 552 -19.98 3.76 8.53
C LEU A 552 -20.45 4.43 9.84
N ARG A 553 -19.60 5.25 10.47
CA ARG A 553 -19.92 6.00 11.69
C ARG A 553 -20.90 7.13 11.39
N ASP A 554 -20.64 7.90 10.32
CA ASP A 554 -21.37 9.11 9.95
C ASP A 554 -22.58 8.84 9.06
N ALA A 555 -22.82 7.58 8.63
CA ALA A 555 -23.95 7.24 7.78
C ALA A 555 -25.27 7.42 8.53
N PRO A 556 -26.25 8.19 7.97
CA PRO A 556 -27.60 8.27 8.55
C PRO A 556 -28.21 6.86 8.63
N LYS A 557 -29.01 6.58 9.69
CA LYS A 557 -29.71 5.31 9.83
C LYS A 557 -30.48 5.01 8.53
N ARG A 558 -30.02 4.02 7.77
CA ARG A 558 -30.83 3.50 6.64
C ARG A 558 -31.98 2.72 7.24
N GLU A 559 -33.22 3.14 6.97
CA GLU A 559 -34.40 2.34 7.30
C GLU A 559 -34.29 0.97 6.59
N PRO A 560 -34.66 -0.12 7.27
CA PRO A 560 -34.69 -1.45 6.65
C PRO A 560 -35.52 -1.42 5.37
N GLN A 561 -35.03 -2.04 4.30
CA GLN A 561 -35.75 -2.10 3.00
C GLN A 561 -37.14 -2.72 3.11
N GLU A 562 -37.40 -3.53 4.14
CA GLU A 562 -38.72 -4.11 4.46
C GLU A 562 -39.76 -3.01 4.82
N ALA A 563 -39.34 -1.91 5.47
CA ALA A 563 -40.23 -0.80 5.78
C ALA A 563 -40.59 0.05 4.53
N ARG A 564 -39.68 0.13 3.54
CA ARG A 564 -39.95 0.80 2.25
C ARG A 564 -40.86 0.00 1.35
N ALA A 565 -40.79 -1.34 1.37
CA ALA A 565 -41.69 -2.19 0.61
C ALA A 565 -43.12 -2.16 1.17
N ALA A 566 -43.27 -2.10 2.49
CA ALA A 566 -44.57 -1.98 3.14
C ALA A 566 -45.22 -0.60 2.94
N ALA A 567 -44.42 0.49 2.85
CA ALA A 567 -44.93 1.84 2.60
C ALA A 567 -45.27 2.12 1.12
N ALA A 568 -44.74 1.30 0.19
CA ALA A 568 -45.06 1.41 -1.24
C ALA A 568 -46.30 0.56 -1.65
N THR A 569 -46.81 -0.28 -0.74
CA THR A 569 -47.99 -1.13 -0.94
C THR A 569 -49.19 -0.68 -0.10
N ALA A 570 -49.08 0.37 0.69
CA ALA A 570 -50.18 1.09 1.37
C ALA A 570 -50.50 2.43 0.67
#